data_591c63954b33146ff38facfc3b26f5b1
#
_entry.id   591c63954b33146ff38facfc3b26f5b1
#
_cell.length_a   1.000
_cell.length_b   1.000
_cell.length_c   1.000
_cell.angle_alpha   90.00
_cell.angle_beta   90.00
_cell.angle_gamma   90.00
#
_symmetry.space_group_name_H-M   'P 1'
#
loop_
_entity.id
_entity.type
_entity.pdbx_description
1 polymer ?
#
loop_
_entity_poly.entity_id
_entity_poly.type
_entity_poly.pdbx_seq_one_letter_code
_entity_poly.pdbx_strand_id
1 'polypeptide(L)'
;MIEEDFPTVFHDADDIARRGQRMTFRLSKLRLVSAVVAALGGALSWKLGRFDVWALVALLGFMAALYAEIMLWTRRPERDWTAGRTIAENIKSLAWRFTVGGHPFPASMPLAEARKLFQRRVNEIVARDGAGMTFHSVSRQATTRMAELRTRSLDERRQTYLDERISNQQQWYSDSANQHQQRANRFRALLLTGELIAIVLAAGRGFGVWDVDISGVMAAIVASGAAWLGLRQYEKLRLTYSTAANGLAYVSDQLADVPEDQWANSVLDAEESFRKENTTWMASQPSAA
;
A
#
# COMPACT_ATOMS: atom_id res chain seq x y z
N MET A 1 13.88 16.86 5.76
CA MET A 1 14.52 15.52 5.58
C MET A 1 13.97 14.88 4.33
N ILE A 2 14.83 14.47 3.42
CA ILE A 2 14.46 13.65 2.26
C ILE A 2 14.51 12.16 2.64
N GLU A 3 14.04 11.29 1.74
CA GLU A 3 13.96 9.85 2.01
C GLU A 3 15.35 9.25 2.35
N GLU A 4 16.42 9.72 1.71
CA GLU A 4 17.79 9.28 1.94
C GLU A 4 18.34 9.60 3.34
N ASP A 5 17.73 10.55 4.04
CA ASP A 5 18.15 10.95 5.40
C ASP A 5 17.70 9.93 6.48
N PHE A 6 16.84 8.96 6.15
CA PHE A 6 16.38 7.96 7.10
C PHE A 6 17.42 6.85 7.34
N PRO A 7 17.34 6.14 8.48
CA PRO A 7 18.22 5.00 8.76
C PRO A 7 18.11 3.91 7.68
N THR A 8 19.21 3.22 7.40
CA THR A 8 19.27 2.17 6.37
C THR A 8 18.25 1.05 6.59
N VAL A 9 17.94 0.73 7.85
CA VAL A 9 16.88 -0.26 8.18
C VAL A 9 15.49 0.17 7.73
N PHE A 10 15.22 1.48 7.61
CA PHE A 10 13.98 1.99 6.99
C PHE A 10 13.90 1.58 5.51
N HIS A 11 15.00 1.76 4.78
CA HIS A 11 15.05 1.40 3.35
C HIS A 11 14.87 -0.10 3.14
N ASP A 12 15.50 -0.94 3.97
CA ASP A 12 15.31 -2.39 3.92
C ASP A 12 13.83 -2.77 4.13
N ALA A 13 13.18 -2.18 5.13
CA ALA A 13 11.78 -2.44 5.43
C ALA A 13 10.85 -1.98 4.28
N ASP A 14 11.10 -0.79 3.73
CA ASP A 14 10.33 -0.24 2.61
C ASP A 14 10.53 -1.08 1.33
N ASP A 15 11.75 -1.56 1.08
CA ASP A 15 12.04 -2.46 -0.04
C ASP A 15 11.35 -3.82 0.09
N ILE A 16 11.28 -4.38 1.30
CA ILE A 16 10.50 -5.60 1.59
C ILE A 16 9.03 -5.34 1.29
N ALA A 17 8.48 -4.23 1.79
CA ALA A 17 7.10 -3.84 1.54
C ALA A 17 6.80 -3.67 0.05
N ARG A 18 7.64 -2.94 -0.68
CA ARG A 18 7.49 -2.71 -2.13
C ARG A 18 7.57 -4.02 -2.93
N ARG A 19 8.47 -4.94 -2.57
CA ARG A 19 8.58 -6.26 -3.21
C ARG A 19 7.34 -7.11 -2.95
N GLY A 20 6.88 -7.19 -1.69
CA GLY A 20 5.67 -7.89 -1.31
C GLY A 20 4.45 -7.37 -2.07
N GLN A 21 4.28 -6.04 -2.11
CA GLN A 21 3.19 -5.39 -2.85
C GLN A 21 3.21 -5.71 -4.35
N ARG A 22 4.37 -5.59 -5.00
CA ARG A 22 4.51 -5.91 -6.43
C ARG A 22 4.19 -7.37 -6.72
N MET A 23 4.65 -8.29 -5.87
CA MET A 23 4.40 -9.72 -6.03
C MET A 23 2.92 -10.05 -5.86
N THR A 24 2.25 -9.52 -4.82
CA THR A 24 0.80 -9.67 -4.59
C THR A 24 0.01 -9.24 -5.81
N PHE A 25 0.25 -8.02 -6.32
CA PHE A 25 -0.51 -7.53 -7.47
C PHE A 25 -0.19 -8.25 -8.77
N ARG A 26 1.06 -8.68 -8.99
CA ARG A 26 1.43 -9.46 -10.19
C ARG A 26 0.77 -10.82 -10.20
N LEU A 27 0.80 -11.56 -9.08
CA LEU A 27 0.18 -12.88 -8.98
C LEU A 27 -1.34 -12.78 -9.05
N SER A 28 -1.96 -11.82 -8.37
CA SER A 28 -3.40 -11.59 -8.47
C SER A 28 -3.84 -11.22 -9.89
N LYS A 29 -3.08 -10.36 -10.57
CA LYS A 29 -3.34 -10.04 -11.99
C LYS A 29 -3.20 -11.28 -12.87
N LEU A 30 -2.14 -12.08 -12.67
CA LEU A 30 -1.95 -13.34 -13.42
C LEU A 30 -3.15 -14.26 -13.21
N ARG A 31 -3.59 -14.48 -11.97
CA ARG A 31 -4.75 -15.30 -11.64
C ARG A 31 -6.02 -14.84 -12.39
N LEU A 32 -6.33 -13.55 -12.33
CA LEU A 32 -7.53 -13.00 -12.96
C LEU A 32 -7.49 -13.06 -14.50
N VAL A 33 -6.35 -12.71 -15.09
CA VAL A 33 -6.16 -12.79 -16.55
C VAL A 33 -6.24 -14.24 -17.01
N SER A 34 -5.63 -15.17 -16.29
CA SER A 34 -5.66 -16.59 -16.61
C SER A 34 -7.07 -17.18 -16.52
N ALA A 35 -7.90 -16.71 -15.57
CA ALA A 35 -9.30 -17.09 -15.50
C ALA A 35 -10.10 -16.64 -16.74
N VAL A 36 -9.85 -15.41 -17.23
CA VAL A 36 -10.45 -14.91 -18.47
C VAL A 36 -9.99 -15.73 -19.68
N VAL A 37 -8.70 -16.06 -19.77
CA VAL A 37 -8.13 -16.90 -20.83
C VAL A 37 -8.75 -18.29 -20.80
N ALA A 38 -8.93 -18.88 -19.62
CA ALA A 38 -9.60 -20.17 -19.47
C ALA A 38 -11.07 -20.14 -19.93
N ALA A 39 -11.80 -19.07 -19.58
CA ALA A 39 -13.18 -18.86 -20.03
C ALA A 39 -13.27 -18.71 -21.56
N LEU A 40 -12.35 -17.94 -22.16
CA LEU A 40 -12.27 -17.80 -23.62
C LEU A 40 -11.96 -19.13 -24.30
N GLY A 41 -11.03 -19.91 -23.78
CA GLY A 41 -10.69 -21.25 -24.30
C GLY A 41 -11.82 -22.24 -24.16
N GLY A 42 -12.68 -22.09 -23.14
CA GLY A 42 -13.88 -22.92 -22.97
C GLY A 42 -15.06 -22.53 -23.87
N ALA A 43 -15.11 -21.23 -24.28
CA ALA A 43 -16.20 -20.72 -25.13
C ALA A 43 -15.99 -20.98 -26.62
N LEU A 44 -14.75 -21.21 -27.05
CA LEU A 44 -14.36 -21.41 -28.45
C LEU A 44 -13.97 -22.87 -28.68
N SER A 45 -14.08 -23.33 -29.91
CA SER A 45 -13.67 -24.67 -30.34
C SER A 45 -13.00 -24.60 -31.73
N TRP A 46 -11.80 -25.16 -31.79
CA TRP A 46 -11.09 -25.34 -33.06
C TRP A 46 -10.34 -26.67 -33.04
N LYS A 47 -10.86 -27.61 -33.80
CA LYS A 47 -10.32 -28.98 -33.86
C LYS A 47 -9.21 -29.09 -34.90
N LEU A 48 -8.01 -29.47 -34.45
CA LEU A 48 -6.90 -29.85 -35.30
C LEU A 48 -6.65 -31.38 -35.15
N GLY A 49 -7.24 -32.16 -36.00
CA GLY A 49 -7.28 -33.63 -35.87
C GLY A 49 -8.05 -34.04 -34.59
N ARG A 50 -7.37 -34.71 -33.66
CA ARG A 50 -7.97 -35.20 -32.40
C ARG A 50 -7.91 -34.14 -31.26
N PHE A 51 -7.22 -33.04 -31.45
CA PHE A 51 -7.00 -32.00 -30.42
C PHE A 51 -7.90 -30.81 -30.67
N ASP A 52 -8.51 -30.31 -29.61
CA ASP A 52 -9.14 -28.99 -29.57
C ASP A 52 -8.14 -27.95 -29.02
N VAL A 53 -7.70 -27.04 -29.90
CA VAL A 53 -6.68 -26.03 -29.56
C VAL A 53 -7.15 -25.09 -28.45
N TRP A 54 -8.44 -24.72 -28.46
CA TRP A 54 -8.99 -23.84 -27.45
C TRP A 54 -9.17 -24.54 -26.10
N ALA A 55 -9.46 -25.83 -26.09
CA ALA A 55 -9.45 -26.62 -24.85
C ALA A 55 -8.06 -26.67 -24.21
N LEU A 56 -6.97 -26.71 -25.01
CA LEU A 56 -5.60 -26.62 -24.49
C LEU A 56 -5.29 -25.22 -23.95
N VAL A 57 -5.79 -24.17 -24.59
CA VAL A 57 -5.69 -22.78 -24.08
C VAL A 57 -6.40 -22.66 -22.73
N ALA A 58 -7.60 -23.22 -22.60
CA ALA A 58 -8.32 -23.25 -21.33
C ALA A 58 -7.53 -24.00 -20.24
N LEU A 59 -6.97 -25.15 -20.56
CA LEU A 59 -6.13 -25.92 -19.63
C LEU A 59 -4.94 -25.13 -19.14
N LEU A 60 -4.21 -24.46 -20.05
CA LEU A 60 -3.06 -23.62 -19.70
C LEU A 60 -3.50 -22.43 -18.83
N GLY A 61 -4.66 -21.84 -19.12
CA GLY A 61 -5.27 -20.78 -18.29
C GLY A 61 -5.52 -21.26 -16.85
N PHE A 62 -6.17 -22.43 -16.69
CA PHE A 62 -6.39 -23.02 -15.37
C PHE A 62 -5.09 -23.35 -14.64
N MET A 63 -4.10 -23.90 -15.32
CA MET A 63 -2.79 -24.19 -14.72
C MET A 63 -2.08 -22.93 -14.25
N ALA A 64 -2.12 -21.85 -15.04
CA ALA A 64 -1.51 -20.56 -14.65
C ALA A 64 -2.24 -19.90 -13.49
N ALA A 65 -3.58 -19.99 -13.45
CA ALA A 65 -4.38 -19.51 -12.32
C ALA A 65 -4.05 -20.30 -11.04
N LEU A 66 -3.99 -21.63 -11.13
CA LEU A 66 -3.62 -22.49 -10.00
C LEU A 66 -2.19 -22.21 -9.51
N TYR A 67 -1.25 -22.04 -10.41
CA TYR A 67 0.12 -21.66 -10.06
C TYR A 67 0.15 -20.33 -9.29
N ALA A 68 -0.57 -19.31 -9.77
CA ALA A 68 -0.65 -18.02 -9.09
C ALA A 68 -1.26 -18.14 -7.69
N GLU A 69 -2.30 -18.97 -7.53
CA GLU A 69 -2.94 -19.25 -6.25
C GLU A 69 -1.98 -19.93 -5.26
N ILE A 70 -1.30 -20.99 -5.71
CA ILE A 70 -0.29 -21.69 -4.89
C ILE A 70 0.81 -20.73 -4.47
N MET A 71 1.29 -19.84 -5.36
CA MET A 71 2.33 -18.86 -5.04
C MET A 71 1.83 -17.82 -4.02
N LEU A 72 0.61 -17.32 -4.15
CA LEU A 72 0.01 -16.41 -3.16
C LEU A 72 -0.11 -17.08 -1.79
N TRP A 73 -0.58 -18.31 -1.75
CA TRP A 73 -0.77 -19.05 -0.52
C TRP A 73 0.54 -19.44 0.18
N THR A 74 1.54 -19.90 -0.59
CA THR A 74 2.82 -20.38 -0.03
C THR A 74 3.78 -19.25 0.30
N ARG A 75 3.91 -18.25 -0.57
CA ARG A 75 4.86 -17.12 -0.39
C ARG A 75 4.31 -16.02 0.51
N ARG A 76 2.98 -15.92 0.64
CA ARG A 76 2.28 -14.91 1.44
C ARG A 76 2.85 -13.49 1.28
N PRO A 77 3.01 -12.99 0.06
CA PRO A 77 3.68 -11.71 -0.18
C PRO A 77 2.93 -10.53 0.45
N GLU A 78 1.64 -10.67 0.74
CA GLU A 78 0.85 -9.70 1.48
C GLU A 78 1.35 -9.49 2.90
N ARG A 79 1.85 -10.57 3.54
CA ARG A 79 2.43 -10.49 4.88
C ARG A 79 3.71 -9.66 4.87
N ASP A 80 4.58 -9.90 3.89
CA ASP A 80 5.81 -9.13 3.72
C ASP A 80 5.51 -7.66 3.43
N TRP A 81 4.48 -7.40 2.60
CA TRP A 81 4.03 -6.06 2.29
C TRP A 81 3.55 -5.32 3.55
N THR A 82 2.60 -5.91 4.29
CA THR A 82 2.00 -5.26 5.47
C THR A 82 3.01 -5.09 6.60
N ALA A 83 3.79 -6.10 6.92
CA ALA A 83 4.78 -6.04 8.00
C ALA A 83 5.95 -5.10 7.64
N GLY A 84 6.49 -5.18 6.41
CA GLY A 84 7.52 -4.25 5.95
C GLY A 84 7.06 -2.80 5.99
N ARG A 85 5.82 -2.52 5.56
CA ARG A 85 5.21 -1.19 5.63
C ARG A 85 5.05 -0.70 7.08
N THR A 86 4.59 -1.57 7.99
CA THR A 86 4.47 -1.25 9.41
C THR A 86 5.81 -0.83 10.02
N ILE A 87 6.86 -1.61 9.75
CA ILE A 87 8.21 -1.34 10.25
C ILE A 87 8.73 0.00 9.69
N ALA A 88 8.62 0.20 8.37
CA ALA A 88 9.08 1.42 7.72
C ALA A 88 8.38 2.67 8.30
N GLU A 89 7.06 2.66 8.43
CA GLU A 89 6.31 3.80 8.98
C GLU A 89 6.62 4.04 10.48
N ASN A 90 6.78 2.98 11.27
CA ASN A 90 7.17 3.12 12.67
C ASN A 90 8.59 3.72 12.82
N ILE A 91 9.55 3.30 11.98
CA ILE A 91 10.90 3.86 11.98
C ILE A 91 10.89 5.31 11.48
N LYS A 92 10.11 5.62 10.46
CA LYS A 92 9.96 6.99 9.93
C LYS A 92 9.39 7.94 10.99
N SER A 93 8.34 7.52 11.68
CA SER A 93 7.76 8.26 12.81
C SER A 93 8.79 8.48 13.94
N LEU A 94 9.52 7.42 14.30
CA LEU A 94 10.55 7.51 15.33
C LEU A 94 11.69 8.45 14.92
N ALA A 95 12.09 8.43 13.63
CA ALA A 95 13.13 9.29 13.09
C ALA A 95 12.72 10.78 13.14
N TRP A 96 11.48 11.10 12.77
CA TRP A 96 10.97 12.45 12.91
C TRP A 96 10.94 12.91 14.35
N ARG A 97 10.43 12.11 15.28
CA ARG A 97 10.43 12.44 16.72
C ARG A 97 11.83 12.66 17.25
N PHE A 98 12.81 11.84 16.86
CA PHE A 98 14.22 12.06 17.22
C PHE A 98 14.74 13.40 16.68
N THR A 99 14.48 13.68 15.40
CA THR A 99 15.01 14.84 14.69
C THR A 99 14.49 16.16 15.25
N VAL A 100 13.18 16.24 15.54
CA VAL A 100 12.57 17.51 15.97
C VAL A 100 12.41 17.64 17.48
N GLY A 101 12.91 16.66 18.25
CA GLY A 101 12.85 16.71 19.71
C GLY A 101 11.49 16.31 20.28
N GLY A 102 10.72 15.47 19.56
CA GLY A 102 9.46 14.88 20.01
C GLY A 102 9.69 13.75 21.02
N HIS A 103 8.69 13.50 21.90
CA HIS A 103 8.77 12.38 22.85
C HIS A 103 9.00 11.03 22.15
N PRO A 104 9.92 10.14 22.62
CA PRO A 104 10.66 10.19 23.90
C PRO A 104 12.03 10.87 23.82
N PHE A 105 12.25 11.76 22.89
CA PHE A 105 13.53 12.44 22.66
C PHE A 105 13.43 13.96 22.88
N PRO A 106 13.04 14.47 24.06
CA PRO A 106 12.93 15.92 24.25
C PRO A 106 14.27 16.60 23.96
N ALA A 107 14.22 17.87 23.55
CA ALA A 107 15.43 18.61 23.17
C ALA A 107 16.46 18.72 24.30
N SER A 108 16.01 18.71 25.56
CA SER A 108 16.85 18.70 26.76
C SER A 108 17.67 17.42 26.93
N MET A 109 17.30 16.32 26.26
CA MET A 109 18.03 15.05 26.34
C MET A 109 19.38 15.15 25.61
N PRO A 110 20.51 14.77 26.25
CA PRO A 110 21.83 14.76 25.60
C PRO A 110 21.82 13.90 24.32
N LEU A 111 22.47 14.39 23.25
CA LEU A 111 22.48 13.72 21.94
C LEU A 111 22.96 12.25 22.01
N ALA A 112 23.95 11.95 22.84
CA ALA A 112 24.49 10.59 23.00
C ALA A 112 23.43 9.64 23.60
N GLU A 113 22.64 10.13 24.56
CA GLU A 113 21.55 9.38 25.18
C GLU A 113 20.39 9.18 24.19
N ALA A 114 20.00 10.24 23.49
CA ALA A 114 18.98 10.20 22.46
C ALA A 114 19.32 9.18 21.35
N ARG A 115 20.58 9.12 20.89
CA ARG A 115 21.05 8.14 19.90
C ARG A 115 20.94 6.69 20.43
N LYS A 116 21.34 6.44 21.68
CA LYS A 116 21.23 5.09 22.32
C LYS A 116 19.76 4.69 22.43
N LEU A 117 18.90 5.60 22.87
CA LEU A 117 17.47 5.33 22.97
C LEU A 117 16.85 5.08 21.59
N PHE A 118 17.19 5.89 20.58
CA PHE A 118 16.73 5.70 19.21
C PHE A 118 17.08 4.29 18.68
N GLN A 119 18.35 3.89 18.81
CA GLN A 119 18.81 2.57 18.40
C GLN A 119 18.06 1.43 19.11
N ARG A 120 17.82 1.57 20.42
CA ARG A 120 17.03 0.60 21.20
C ARG A 120 15.61 0.50 20.67
N ARG A 121 14.93 1.62 20.43
CA ARG A 121 13.57 1.65 19.91
C ARG A 121 13.45 1.08 18.50
N VAL A 122 14.43 1.34 17.63
CA VAL A 122 14.48 0.70 16.30
C VAL A 122 14.63 -0.82 16.45
N ASN A 123 15.49 -1.30 17.36
CA ASN A 123 15.63 -2.75 17.62
C ASN A 123 14.32 -3.36 18.14
N GLU A 124 13.59 -2.68 19.02
CA GLU A 124 12.29 -3.13 19.52
C GLU A 124 11.24 -3.25 18.40
N ILE A 125 11.18 -2.27 17.48
CA ILE A 125 10.29 -2.30 16.32
C ILE A 125 10.61 -3.51 15.44
N VAL A 126 11.88 -3.69 15.08
CA VAL A 126 12.31 -4.79 14.20
C VAL A 126 12.09 -6.16 14.87
N ALA A 127 12.35 -6.27 16.17
CA ALA A 127 12.15 -7.53 16.91
C ALA A 127 10.66 -7.91 17.01
N ARG A 128 9.78 -6.91 17.21
CA ARG A 128 8.34 -7.13 17.34
C ARG A 128 7.68 -7.47 15.99
N ASP A 129 7.96 -6.70 14.96
CA ASP A 129 7.21 -6.71 13.71
C ASP A 129 7.95 -7.40 12.55
N GLY A 130 9.27 -7.67 12.70
CA GLY A 130 10.15 -8.20 11.65
C GLY A 130 10.35 -9.73 11.66
N ALA A 131 9.50 -10.48 12.37
CA ALA A 131 9.64 -11.94 12.45
C ALA A 131 9.60 -12.62 11.07
N GLY A 132 10.67 -13.34 10.73
CA GLY A 132 10.82 -14.02 9.44
C GLY A 132 11.35 -13.14 8.31
N MET A 133 11.69 -11.87 8.55
CA MET A 133 12.30 -10.97 7.60
C MET A 133 13.82 -10.91 7.77
N THR A 134 14.52 -10.78 6.65
CA THR A 134 15.98 -10.58 6.65
C THR A 134 16.28 -9.12 6.32
N PHE A 135 16.88 -8.40 7.27
CA PHE A 135 17.38 -7.05 7.08
C PHE A 135 18.86 -7.12 6.73
N HIS A 136 19.23 -6.47 5.63
CA HIS A 136 20.62 -6.48 5.14
C HIS A 136 21.46 -5.39 5.81
N SER A 137 20.81 -4.35 6.32
CA SER A 137 21.49 -3.24 6.97
C SER A 137 21.95 -3.57 8.37
N VAL A 138 23.21 -3.28 8.65
CA VAL A 138 23.82 -3.42 9.98
C VAL A 138 23.52 -2.19 10.84
N SER A 139 23.38 -1.00 10.23
CA SER A 139 23.21 0.26 10.95
C SER A 139 21.73 0.55 11.29
N ARG A 140 21.47 0.70 12.58
CA ARG A 140 20.17 1.11 13.16
C ARG A 140 20.30 2.44 13.89
N GLN A 141 21.27 3.24 13.51
CA GLN A 141 21.59 4.51 14.16
C GLN A 141 20.87 5.68 13.48
N ALA A 142 20.65 6.74 14.26
CA ALA A 142 20.24 8.01 13.69
C ALA A 142 21.33 8.56 12.77
N THR A 143 20.95 9.07 11.62
CA THR A 143 21.87 9.63 10.63
C THR A 143 22.47 10.95 11.12
N THR A 144 23.57 11.38 10.48
CA THR A 144 24.20 12.67 10.77
C THR A 144 23.21 13.82 10.55
N ARG A 145 22.45 13.78 9.46
CA ARG A 145 21.46 14.81 9.14
C ARG A 145 20.36 14.93 10.21
N MET A 146 19.86 13.82 10.70
CA MET A 146 18.89 13.79 11.81
C MET A 146 19.48 14.44 13.09
N ALA A 147 20.74 14.15 13.39
CA ALA A 147 21.42 14.72 14.56
C ALA A 147 21.67 16.23 14.43
N GLU A 148 22.07 16.69 13.24
CA GLU A 148 22.25 18.12 12.95
C GLU A 148 20.96 18.91 13.12
N LEU A 149 19.87 18.42 12.53
CA LEU A 149 18.55 19.07 12.65
C LEU A 149 18.09 19.13 14.12
N ARG A 150 18.35 18.08 14.89
CA ARG A 150 18.00 18.03 16.31
C ARG A 150 18.67 19.14 17.13
N THR A 151 19.88 19.58 16.76
CA THR A 151 20.61 20.63 17.50
C THR A 151 20.18 22.04 17.16
N ARG A 152 19.27 22.23 16.21
CA ARG A 152 18.77 23.54 15.82
C ARG A 152 17.76 24.10 16.82
N SER A 153 17.44 25.38 16.68
CA SER A 153 16.42 26.08 17.48
C SER A 153 15.04 25.41 17.33
N LEU A 154 14.14 25.68 18.29
CA LEU A 154 12.76 25.17 18.21
C LEU A 154 12.09 25.63 16.92
N ASP A 155 12.23 26.89 16.56
CA ASP A 155 11.57 27.45 15.36
C ASP A 155 12.04 26.78 14.08
N GLU A 156 13.35 26.51 13.94
CA GLU A 156 13.88 25.78 12.78
C GLU A 156 13.39 24.32 12.75
N ARG A 157 13.34 23.64 13.90
CA ARG A 157 12.83 22.26 14.00
C ARG A 157 11.33 22.22 13.70
N ARG A 158 10.56 23.17 14.21
CA ARG A 158 9.13 23.34 13.94
C ARG A 158 8.88 23.55 12.47
N GLN A 159 9.54 24.53 11.86
CA GLN A 159 9.38 24.84 10.45
C GLN A 159 9.72 23.63 9.57
N THR A 160 10.86 22.98 9.85
CA THR A 160 11.23 21.75 9.12
C THR A 160 10.18 20.65 9.25
N TYR A 161 9.59 20.47 10.44
CA TYR A 161 8.56 19.46 10.66
C TYR A 161 7.26 19.79 9.95
N LEU A 162 6.81 21.04 10.04
CA LEU A 162 5.58 21.48 9.37
C LEU A 162 5.71 21.39 7.85
N ASP A 163 6.81 21.84 7.27
CA ASP A 163 7.00 21.87 5.82
C ASP A 163 7.27 20.47 5.27
N GLU A 164 8.26 19.76 5.82
CA GLU A 164 8.78 18.53 5.21
C GLU A 164 8.07 17.27 5.68
N ARG A 165 7.37 17.30 6.80
CA ARG A 165 6.61 16.14 7.30
C ARG A 165 5.11 16.34 7.13
N ILE A 166 4.54 17.41 7.70
CA ILE A 166 3.10 17.60 7.75
C ILE A 166 2.56 18.01 6.38
N SER A 167 3.08 19.10 5.81
CA SER A 167 2.60 19.64 4.54
C SER A 167 2.82 18.67 3.37
N ASN A 168 4.01 18.08 3.25
CA ASN A 168 4.30 17.09 2.22
C ASN A 168 3.39 15.86 2.34
N GLN A 169 3.12 15.39 3.56
CA GLN A 169 2.24 14.25 3.78
C GLN A 169 0.78 14.59 3.46
N GLN A 170 0.32 15.78 3.86
CA GLN A 170 -1.02 16.28 3.54
C GLN A 170 -1.25 16.37 2.03
N GLN A 171 -0.29 16.94 1.31
CA GLN A 171 -0.36 17.05 -0.15
C GLN A 171 -0.39 15.66 -0.79
N TRP A 172 0.47 14.75 -0.34
CA TRP A 172 0.50 13.39 -0.85
C TRP A 172 -0.85 12.66 -0.64
N TYR A 173 -1.49 12.82 0.53
CA TYR A 173 -2.80 12.25 0.80
C TYR A 173 -3.87 12.85 -0.09
N SER A 174 -3.89 14.16 -0.26
CA SER A 174 -4.84 14.86 -1.13
C SER A 174 -4.73 14.40 -2.58
N ASP A 175 -3.51 14.37 -3.12
CA ASP A 175 -3.25 13.92 -4.48
C ASP A 175 -3.61 12.45 -4.68
N SER A 176 -3.27 11.60 -3.69
CA SER A 176 -3.60 10.19 -3.70
C SER A 176 -5.12 9.96 -3.65
N ALA A 177 -5.86 10.71 -2.83
CA ALA A 177 -7.32 10.64 -2.77
C ALA A 177 -7.94 10.96 -4.14
N ASN A 178 -7.50 12.03 -4.79
CA ASN A 178 -7.96 12.43 -6.12
C ASN A 178 -7.65 11.38 -7.19
N GLN A 179 -6.44 10.82 -7.18
CA GLN A 179 -6.06 9.75 -8.10
C GLN A 179 -6.90 8.48 -7.91
N HIS A 180 -7.17 8.10 -6.66
CA HIS A 180 -8.00 6.93 -6.35
C HIS A 180 -9.45 7.15 -6.77
N GLN A 181 -10.00 8.35 -6.59
CA GLN A 181 -11.32 8.74 -7.10
C GLN A 181 -11.42 8.58 -8.62
N GLN A 182 -10.45 9.12 -9.36
CA GLN A 182 -10.44 9.02 -10.81
C GLN A 182 -10.34 7.57 -11.29
N ARG A 183 -9.47 6.76 -10.63
CA ARG A 183 -9.33 5.34 -10.95
C ARG A 183 -10.61 4.57 -10.64
N ALA A 184 -11.24 4.79 -9.49
CA ALA A 184 -12.52 4.17 -9.12
C ALA A 184 -13.60 4.46 -10.18
N ASN A 185 -13.77 5.72 -10.56
CA ASN A 185 -14.75 6.11 -11.55
C ASN A 185 -14.50 5.49 -12.93
N ARG A 186 -13.24 5.48 -13.40
CA ARG A 186 -12.86 4.84 -14.67
C ARG A 186 -13.16 3.35 -14.67
N PHE A 187 -12.77 2.63 -13.60
CA PHE A 187 -13.03 1.19 -13.50
C PHE A 187 -14.53 0.88 -13.41
N ARG A 188 -15.32 1.67 -12.65
CA ARG A 188 -16.78 1.53 -12.62
C ARG A 188 -17.42 1.72 -14.00
N ALA A 189 -16.99 2.76 -14.72
CA ALA A 189 -17.48 3.00 -16.08
C ALA A 189 -17.15 1.83 -17.01
N LEU A 190 -15.93 1.28 -16.94
CA LEU A 190 -15.52 0.11 -17.73
C LEU A 190 -16.36 -1.14 -17.39
N LEU A 191 -16.62 -1.39 -16.09
CA LEU A 191 -17.46 -2.52 -15.67
C LEU A 191 -18.89 -2.38 -16.18
N LEU A 192 -19.53 -1.21 -16.01
CA LEU A 192 -20.88 -0.94 -16.53
C LEU A 192 -20.95 -1.11 -18.05
N THR A 193 -19.95 -0.61 -18.78
CA THR A 193 -19.89 -0.82 -20.24
C THR A 193 -19.76 -2.28 -20.59
N GLY A 194 -18.92 -3.04 -19.86
CA GLY A 194 -18.77 -4.48 -20.04
C GLY A 194 -20.07 -5.26 -19.77
N GLU A 195 -20.81 -4.87 -18.73
CA GLU A 195 -22.11 -5.47 -18.41
C GLU A 195 -23.15 -5.19 -19.51
N LEU A 196 -23.21 -3.96 -20.03
CA LEU A 196 -24.10 -3.62 -21.14
C LEU A 196 -23.76 -4.43 -22.38
N ILE A 197 -22.48 -4.59 -22.72
CA ILE A 197 -22.05 -5.43 -23.83
C ILE A 197 -22.46 -6.88 -23.58
N ALA A 198 -22.26 -7.41 -22.37
CA ALA A 198 -22.64 -8.77 -22.04
C ALA A 198 -24.14 -9.01 -22.21
N ILE A 199 -24.98 -8.05 -21.80
CA ILE A 199 -26.44 -8.11 -22.01
C ILE A 199 -26.80 -8.18 -23.49
N VAL A 200 -26.20 -7.31 -24.32
CA VAL A 200 -26.45 -7.30 -25.78
C VAL A 200 -26.02 -8.62 -26.41
N LEU A 201 -24.87 -9.16 -26.03
CA LEU A 201 -24.36 -10.43 -26.53
C LEU A 201 -25.25 -11.62 -26.09
N ALA A 202 -25.72 -11.62 -24.86
CA ALA A 202 -26.63 -12.64 -24.35
C ALA A 202 -28.00 -12.58 -25.06
N ALA A 203 -28.54 -11.38 -25.28
CA ALA A 203 -29.78 -11.18 -26.02
C ALA A 203 -29.67 -11.69 -27.46
N GLY A 204 -28.58 -11.30 -28.18
CA GLY A 204 -28.36 -11.77 -29.57
C GLY A 204 -28.28 -13.28 -29.68
N ARG A 205 -27.64 -13.95 -28.70
CA ARG A 205 -27.65 -15.43 -28.64
C ARG A 205 -29.04 -15.95 -28.37
N GLY A 206 -29.79 -15.38 -27.42
CA GLY A 206 -31.16 -15.80 -27.07
C GLY A 206 -32.13 -15.65 -28.23
N PHE A 207 -31.93 -14.67 -29.11
CA PHE A 207 -32.72 -14.48 -30.34
C PHE A 207 -32.16 -15.21 -31.58
N GLY A 208 -31.12 -16.06 -31.40
CA GLY A 208 -30.56 -16.86 -32.49
C GLY A 208 -29.75 -16.10 -33.52
N VAL A 209 -29.23 -14.92 -33.19
CA VAL A 209 -28.39 -14.11 -34.09
C VAL A 209 -27.01 -14.73 -34.28
N TRP A 210 -26.49 -15.44 -33.25
CA TRP A 210 -25.22 -16.19 -33.29
C TRP A 210 -25.25 -17.40 -32.33
N ASP A 211 -24.41 -18.39 -32.63
CA ASP A 211 -24.37 -19.68 -31.89
C ASP A 211 -23.24 -19.72 -30.82
N VAL A 212 -22.27 -18.80 -30.88
CA VAL A 212 -21.09 -18.79 -29.95
C VAL A 212 -21.44 -18.11 -28.64
N ASP A 213 -21.05 -18.71 -27.50
CA ASP A 213 -21.27 -18.13 -26.19
C ASP A 213 -20.18 -17.08 -25.82
N ILE A 214 -20.25 -15.94 -26.47
CA ILE A 214 -19.38 -14.80 -26.16
C ILE A 214 -19.82 -14.11 -24.86
N SER A 215 -21.08 -14.24 -24.47
CA SER A 215 -21.64 -13.64 -23.25
C SER A 215 -20.96 -14.19 -21.99
N GLY A 216 -20.66 -15.48 -21.94
CA GLY A 216 -19.93 -16.10 -20.84
C GLY A 216 -18.49 -15.56 -20.68
N VAL A 217 -17.82 -15.29 -21.81
CA VAL A 217 -16.48 -14.67 -21.79
C VAL A 217 -16.56 -13.25 -21.25
N MET A 218 -17.54 -12.45 -21.67
CA MET A 218 -17.77 -11.11 -21.15
C MET A 218 -18.08 -11.12 -19.66
N ALA A 219 -18.89 -12.06 -19.19
CA ALA A 219 -19.16 -12.26 -17.77
C ALA A 219 -17.88 -12.54 -16.98
N ALA A 220 -16.98 -13.39 -17.49
CA ALA A 220 -15.68 -13.65 -16.86
C ALA A 220 -14.78 -12.41 -16.83
N ILE A 221 -14.77 -11.60 -17.87
CA ILE A 221 -14.03 -10.31 -17.92
C ILE A 221 -14.57 -9.35 -16.87
N VAL A 222 -15.88 -9.15 -16.80
CA VAL A 222 -16.54 -8.27 -15.82
C VAL A 222 -16.27 -8.75 -14.39
N ALA A 223 -16.45 -10.05 -14.13
CA ALA A 223 -16.17 -10.64 -12.81
C ALA A 223 -14.70 -10.46 -12.39
N SER A 224 -13.76 -10.69 -13.30
CA SER A 224 -12.33 -10.48 -13.05
C SER A 224 -12.00 -8.99 -12.80
N GLY A 225 -12.64 -8.08 -13.54
CA GLY A 225 -12.54 -6.63 -13.34
C GLY A 225 -13.10 -6.21 -11.98
N ALA A 226 -14.24 -6.74 -11.58
CA ALA A 226 -14.85 -6.48 -10.27
C ALA A 226 -13.97 -7.00 -9.12
N ALA A 227 -13.41 -8.22 -9.26
CA ALA A 227 -12.47 -8.78 -8.30
C ALA A 227 -11.18 -7.93 -8.19
N TRP A 228 -10.67 -7.42 -9.31
CA TRP A 228 -9.54 -6.48 -9.32
C TRP A 228 -9.85 -5.17 -8.62
N LEU A 229 -11.05 -4.61 -8.85
CA LEU A 229 -11.51 -3.39 -8.19
C LEU A 229 -11.62 -3.60 -6.66
N GLY A 230 -12.15 -4.76 -6.23
CA GLY A 230 -12.20 -5.17 -4.82
C GLY A 230 -10.80 -5.28 -4.19
N LEU A 231 -9.84 -5.89 -4.91
CA LEU A 231 -8.45 -6.00 -4.44
C LEU A 231 -7.77 -4.63 -4.31
N ARG A 232 -8.02 -3.72 -5.25
CA ARG A 232 -7.41 -2.37 -5.25
C ARG A 232 -8.04 -1.41 -4.26
N GLN A 233 -9.25 -1.65 -3.80
CA GLN A 233 -9.97 -0.87 -2.78
C GLN A 233 -9.94 0.66 -3.00
N TYR A 234 -10.01 1.10 -4.26
CA TYR A 234 -9.85 2.52 -4.60
C TYR A 234 -10.77 3.45 -3.82
N GLU A 235 -12.04 3.09 -3.64
CA GLU A 235 -13.00 3.92 -2.91
C GLU A 235 -12.65 4.05 -1.43
N LYS A 236 -12.25 2.95 -0.80
CA LYS A 236 -11.86 2.93 0.60
C LYS A 236 -10.61 3.77 0.84
N LEU A 237 -9.59 3.57 -0.03
CA LEU A 237 -8.34 4.35 0.02
C LEU A 237 -8.60 5.84 -0.20
N ARG A 238 -9.51 6.20 -1.12
CA ARG A 238 -9.92 7.59 -1.32
C ARG A 238 -10.46 8.22 -0.04
N LEU A 239 -11.40 7.55 0.62
CA LEU A 239 -11.99 8.05 1.87
C LEU A 239 -10.95 8.17 2.98
N THR A 240 -10.14 7.14 3.18
CA THR A 240 -9.06 7.14 4.18
C THR A 240 -8.08 8.30 3.94
N TYR A 241 -7.60 8.48 2.71
CA TYR A 241 -6.66 9.55 2.40
C TYR A 241 -7.27 10.94 2.49
N SER A 242 -8.53 11.11 2.11
CA SER A 242 -9.23 12.39 2.28
C SER A 242 -9.38 12.77 3.76
N THR A 243 -9.76 11.80 4.61
CA THR A 243 -9.85 12.02 6.06
C THR A 243 -8.49 12.38 6.67
N ALA A 244 -7.43 11.69 6.24
CA ALA A 244 -6.07 11.96 6.66
C ALA A 244 -5.58 13.35 6.28
N ALA A 245 -5.79 13.75 5.04
CA ALA A 245 -5.40 15.08 4.59
C ALA A 245 -6.07 16.19 5.42
N ASN A 246 -7.35 16.02 5.74
CA ASN A 246 -8.09 16.96 6.58
C ASN A 246 -7.58 16.97 8.04
N GLY A 247 -7.28 15.78 8.59
CA GLY A 247 -6.71 15.66 9.93
C GLY A 247 -5.35 16.35 10.05
N LEU A 248 -4.51 16.26 9.01
CA LEU A 248 -3.20 16.89 8.99
C LEU A 248 -3.25 18.42 8.91
N ALA A 249 -4.25 18.98 8.23
CA ALA A 249 -4.47 20.44 8.25
C ALA A 249 -4.68 20.94 9.69
N TYR A 250 -5.55 20.24 10.44
CA TYR A 250 -5.81 20.57 11.84
C TYR A 250 -4.56 20.41 12.73
N VAL A 251 -3.78 19.34 12.55
CA VAL A 251 -2.52 19.11 13.27
C VAL A 251 -1.51 20.21 12.95
N SER A 252 -1.44 20.66 11.69
CA SER A 252 -0.55 21.77 11.27
C SER A 252 -0.83 23.04 12.04
N ASP A 253 -2.11 23.43 12.11
CA ASP A 253 -2.55 24.64 12.82
C ASP A 253 -2.25 24.54 14.33
N GLN A 254 -2.47 23.38 14.94
CA GLN A 254 -2.16 23.16 16.34
C GLN A 254 -0.67 23.26 16.66
N LEU A 255 0.20 22.79 15.78
CA LEU A 255 1.65 22.76 16.01
C LEU A 255 2.33 24.11 15.77
N ALA A 256 1.69 25.04 15.08
CA ALA A 256 2.27 26.32 14.70
C ALA A 256 2.73 27.16 15.92
N ASP A 257 1.93 27.18 16.99
CA ASP A 257 2.14 28.04 18.15
C ASP A 257 2.47 27.27 19.45
N VAL A 258 2.82 25.98 19.36
CA VAL A 258 3.13 25.14 20.53
C VAL A 258 4.41 25.62 21.22
N PRO A 259 4.40 25.92 22.53
CA PRO A 259 5.58 26.29 23.29
C PRO A 259 6.53 25.10 23.49
N GLU A 260 7.81 25.39 23.80
CA GLU A 260 8.87 24.36 23.84
C GLU A 260 8.62 23.26 24.89
N ASP A 261 8.03 23.58 26.02
CA ASP A 261 7.69 22.64 27.08
C ASP A 261 6.62 21.62 26.68
N GLN A 262 5.74 21.98 25.75
CA GLN A 262 4.68 21.11 25.22
C GLN A 262 5.07 20.45 23.88
N TRP A 263 6.09 20.97 23.20
CA TRP A 263 6.48 20.53 21.86
C TRP A 263 6.70 19.01 21.73
N ALA A 264 7.41 18.43 22.69
CA ALA A 264 7.74 17.01 22.63
C ALA A 264 6.51 16.10 22.62
N ASN A 265 5.48 16.45 23.41
CA ASN A 265 4.23 15.69 23.48
C ASN A 265 3.34 15.96 22.27
N SER A 266 3.27 17.22 21.81
CA SER A 266 2.46 17.55 20.63
C SER A 266 2.97 16.86 19.36
N VAL A 267 4.29 16.71 19.20
CA VAL A 267 4.87 15.90 18.12
C VAL A 267 4.55 14.42 18.28
N LEU A 268 4.53 13.88 19.50
CA LEU A 268 4.12 12.49 19.74
C LEU A 268 2.65 12.27 19.31
N ASP A 269 1.74 13.16 19.72
CA ASP A 269 0.31 13.06 19.40
C ASP A 269 0.08 13.16 17.90
N ALA A 270 0.81 14.05 17.21
CA ALA A 270 0.78 14.15 15.76
C ALA A 270 1.23 12.84 15.08
N GLU A 271 2.37 12.28 15.48
CA GLU A 271 2.88 11.03 14.91
C GLU A 271 2.02 9.80 15.27
N GLU A 272 1.35 9.81 16.42
CA GLU A 272 0.37 8.77 16.78
C GLU A 272 -0.90 8.84 15.92
N SER A 273 -1.32 10.03 15.52
CA SER A 273 -2.43 10.22 14.59
C SER A 273 -2.12 9.59 13.23
N PHE A 274 -0.92 9.80 12.70
CA PHE A 274 -0.45 9.10 11.47
C PHE A 274 -0.45 7.59 11.64
N ARG A 275 -0.03 7.07 12.80
CA ARG A 275 0.05 5.64 13.06
C ARG A 275 -1.32 4.99 13.13
N LYS A 276 -2.30 5.62 13.80
CA LYS A 276 -3.68 5.10 13.91
C LYS A 276 -4.29 4.93 12.54
N GLU A 277 -4.10 5.90 11.66
CA GLU A 277 -4.59 5.85 10.29
C GLU A 277 -3.96 4.71 9.49
N ASN A 278 -2.64 4.57 9.55
CA ASN A 278 -1.92 3.49 8.87
C ASN A 278 -2.38 2.10 9.38
N THR A 279 -2.63 1.95 10.69
CA THR A 279 -3.16 0.72 11.29
C THR A 279 -4.58 0.41 10.80
N THR A 280 -5.44 1.40 10.70
CA THR A 280 -6.81 1.25 10.16
C THR A 280 -6.76 0.85 8.68
N TRP A 281 -5.85 1.42 7.90
CA TRP A 281 -5.61 1.02 6.52
C TRP A 281 -5.16 -0.44 6.41
N MET A 282 -4.20 -0.87 7.24
CA MET A 282 -3.70 -2.27 7.24
C MET A 282 -4.77 -3.28 7.65
N ALA A 283 -5.55 -2.98 8.69
CA ALA A 283 -6.67 -3.82 9.12
C ALA A 283 -7.76 -3.94 8.06
N SER A 284 -7.76 -3.05 7.08
CA SER A 284 -8.72 -3.03 5.99
C SER A 284 -8.27 -3.78 4.74
N GLN A 285 -7.01 -4.23 4.67
CA GLN A 285 -6.56 -5.06 3.55
C GLN A 285 -7.25 -6.42 3.61
N PRO A 286 -7.71 -6.97 2.48
CA PRO A 286 -8.26 -8.31 2.47
C PRO A 286 -7.16 -9.26 2.92
N SER A 287 -7.32 -9.85 4.12
CA SER A 287 -6.56 -11.04 4.46
C SER A 287 -6.91 -12.08 3.42
N ALA A 288 -5.92 -12.64 2.74
CA ALA A 288 -6.12 -13.85 1.97
C ALA A 288 -6.65 -14.91 2.94
N ALA A 289 -7.95 -15.18 2.84
CA ALA A 289 -8.64 -16.25 3.58
C ALA A 289 -8.18 -17.58 3.02
#